data_dc21cbbeed561dceeead79dc736a2353
#
_entry.id   dc21cbbeed561dceeead79dc736a2353
#
_cell.length_a   1.000
_cell.length_b   1.000
_cell.length_c   1.000
_cell.angle_alpha   90.00
_cell.angle_beta   90.00
_cell.angle_gamma   90.00
#
_symmetry.space_group_name_H-M   'P 1'
#
loop_
_entity.id
_entity.type
_entity.pdbx_description
1 polymer ?
#
loop_
_entity_poly.entity_id
_entity_poly.type
_entity_poly.pdbx_seq_one_letter_code
_entity_poly.pdbx_strand_id
1 'polypeptide(L)'
;MSGKGSKVASVRSYSTHFKLDEDPISEGGMWINGRQDGIDWADVQVKNGLAHGNVTRMEVAERRVEQGNLDPSTVEESVPEGDYDDPTAVLAGEWGKNQHAKAKVFSRNPTEEFFQEVEIRLRSSITPRRCTGYEVFWRCLKTDTGYAEIVRWNGKIADFTSLKKLFGPEYGVKDGDLVEATVVGNVLKGFINGVEVISATDDTYDSGSPGIGFNFGVGDTNVDHGFTYFEVDSFND
;
A
#
# COMPACT_ATOMS: atom_id res chain seq x y z
N MET A 1 30.73 -14.50 -24.42
CA MET A 1 31.25 -13.55 -23.42
C MET A 1 30.08 -13.25 -22.45
N SER A 2 30.12 -13.86 -21.27
CA SER A 2 29.09 -13.67 -20.25
C SER A 2 29.38 -12.37 -19.54
N GLY A 3 28.57 -11.34 -19.84
CA GLY A 3 28.61 -10.08 -19.11
C GLY A 3 28.09 -10.30 -17.69
N LYS A 4 28.99 -10.31 -16.70
CA LYS A 4 28.61 -10.15 -15.30
C LYS A 4 28.05 -8.75 -15.14
N GLY A 5 26.73 -8.63 -15.12
CA GLY A 5 26.09 -7.38 -14.64
C GLY A 5 26.62 -7.09 -13.24
N SER A 6 27.24 -5.95 -13.04
CA SER A 6 27.65 -5.52 -11.71
C SER A 6 26.38 -5.34 -10.88
N LYS A 7 26.25 -6.10 -9.80
CA LYS A 7 25.19 -5.89 -8.82
C LYS A 7 25.41 -4.48 -8.23
N VAL A 8 24.48 -3.56 -8.45
CA VAL A 8 24.49 -2.27 -7.75
C VAL A 8 24.39 -2.58 -6.26
N ALA A 9 25.27 -1.99 -5.45
CA ALA A 9 25.27 -2.24 -4.01
C ALA A 9 24.00 -1.62 -3.40
N SER A 10 23.28 -2.39 -2.57
CA SER A 10 22.17 -1.86 -1.79
C SER A 10 22.67 -0.76 -0.85
N VAL A 11 21.96 0.36 -0.82
CA VAL A 11 22.20 1.45 0.14
C VAL A 11 21.57 1.10 1.47
N ARG A 12 20.38 0.51 1.45
CA ARG A 12 19.62 0.11 2.62
C ARG A 12 18.66 -1.03 2.28
N SER A 13 18.56 -1.99 3.18
CA SER A 13 17.63 -3.12 3.09
C SER A 13 16.86 -3.26 4.39
N TYR A 14 15.65 -3.80 4.29
CA TYR A 14 14.81 -4.15 5.43
C TYR A 14 13.94 -5.35 5.08
N SER A 15 13.65 -6.21 6.06
CA SER A 15 12.69 -7.29 5.90
C SER A 15 12.03 -7.66 7.22
N THR A 16 10.77 -8.07 7.16
CA THR A 16 10.00 -8.51 8.31
C THR A 16 9.03 -9.64 7.97
N HIS A 17 8.71 -10.44 8.99
CA HIS A 17 7.62 -11.42 9.02
C HIS A 17 6.53 -11.02 10.02
N PHE A 18 6.49 -9.75 10.42
CA PHE A 18 5.47 -9.18 11.31
C PHE A 18 5.26 -10.00 12.60
N LYS A 19 6.34 -10.31 13.30
CA LYS A 19 6.33 -11.26 14.46
C LYS A 19 5.71 -10.68 15.72
N LEU A 20 5.65 -9.38 15.86
CA LEU A 20 5.13 -8.71 17.05
C LEU A 20 3.71 -8.22 16.78
N ASP A 21 2.78 -8.50 17.68
CA ASP A 21 1.45 -7.90 17.64
C ASP A 21 1.58 -6.42 18.07
N GLU A 22 1.27 -5.50 17.17
CA GLU A 22 1.39 -4.05 17.36
C GLU A 22 0.22 -3.30 16.72
N ASP A 23 -0.30 -2.30 17.40
CA ASP A 23 -1.32 -1.36 16.91
C ASP A 23 -1.00 0.05 17.42
N PRO A 24 -0.50 0.94 16.55
CA PRO A 24 -0.08 0.72 15.17
C PRO A 24 1.25 -0.06 15.06
N ILE A 25 1.57 -0.54 13.84
CA ILE A 25 2.86 -1.16 13.57
C ILE A 25 4.02 -0.22 13.89
N SER A 26 5.05 -0.72 14.55
CA SER A 26 6.21 0.06 14.95
C SER A 26 7.54 -0.64 14.65
N GLU A 27 7.66 -1.91 15.03
CA GLU A 27 8.91 -2.69 14.96
C GLU A 27 10.12 -1.88 15.46
N GLY A 28 9.94 -1.29 16.67
CA GLY A 28 10.99 -0.51 17.33
C GLY A 28 11.22 0.88 16.70
N GLY A 29 10.22 1.47 16.06
CA GLY A 29 10.31 2.79 15.42
C GLY A 29 10.75 2.73 13.96
N MET A 30 10.71 1.55 13.36
CA MET A 30 11.01 1.38 11.94
C MET A 30 9.87 1.85 11.03
N TRP A 31 8.64 1.97 11.54
CA TRP A 31 7.47 2.35 10.77
C TRP A 31 6.89 3.70 11.20
N ILE A 32 6.47 4.49 10.23
CA ILE A 32 5.70 5.73 10.36
C ILE A 32 4.32 5.45 9.78
N ASN A 33 3.27 5.69 10.58
CA ASN A 33 1.90 5.37 10.22
C ASN A 33 1.11 6.59 9.73
N GLY A 34 0.00 6.34 9.05
CA GLY A 34 -0.84 7.35 8.46
C GLY A 34 -1.47 8.31 9.47
N ARG A 35 -1.85 7.85 10.66
CA ARG A 35 -2.40 8.70 11.74
C ARG A 35 -1.47 9.77 12.27
N GLN A 36 -0.20 9.73 11.94
CA GLN A 36 0.70 10.83 12.27
C GLN A 36 0.33 12.12 11.54
N ASP A 37 -0.44 12.02 10.46
CA ASP A 37 -0.91 13.16 9.70
C ASP A 37 -2.33 13.61 10.06
N GLY A 38 -3.08 12.84 10.83
CA GLY A 38 -4.46 13.14 11.21
C GLY A 38 -5.44 12.00 10.96
N ILE A 39 -6.69 12.32 10.59
CA ILE A 39 -7.76 11.34 10.45
C ILE A 39 -7.92 10.73 9.06
N ASP A 40 -7.32 11.36 8.05
CA ASP A 40 -7.61 10.99 6.66
C ASP A 40 -6.94 9.67 6.26
N TRP A 41 -5.78 9.38 6.84
CA TRP A 41 -5.01 8.17 6.60
C TRP A 41 -5.00 7.30 7.84
N ALA A 42 -5.38 6.05 7.72
CA ALA A 42 -5.39 5.12 8.84
C ALA A 42 -4.02 4.49 9.11
N ASP A 43 -3.93 3.80 10.24
CA ASP A 43 -2.73 3.08 10.62
C ASP A 43 -2.77 1.64 10.10
N VAL A 44 -1.60 1.07 9.92
CA VAL A 44 -1.40 -0.37 9.79
C VAL A 44 -1.18 -0.97 11.16
N GLN A 45 -1.78 -2.13 11.43
CA GLN A 45 -1.50 -2.93 12.61
C GLN A 45 -0.93 -4.29 12.23
N VAL A 46 -0.35 -4.97 13.21
CA VAL A 46 0.08 -6.35 13.09
C VAL A 46 -0.65 -7.21 14.11
N LYS A 47 -1.23 -8.31 13.65
CA LYS A 47 -1.85 -9.30 14.51
C LYS A 47 -1.59 -10.72 14.00
N ASN A 48 -1.06 -11.59 14.89
CA ASN A 48 -0.76 -13.00 14.56
C ASN A 48 0.09 -13.18 13.29
N GLY A 49 1.08 -12.32 13.05
CA GLY A 49 1.95 -12.40 11.87
C GLY A 49 1.34 -11.84 10.58
N LEU A 50 0.24 -11.13 10.67
CA LEU A 50 -0.42 -10.45 9.55
C LEU A 50 -0.38 -8.94 9.77
N ALA A 51 0.19 -8.21 8.81
CA ALA A 51 0.04 -6.76 8.71
C ALA A 51 -1.22 -6.46 7.89
N HIS A 52 -2.09 -5.62 8.44
CA HIS A 52 -3.37 -5.23 7.83
C HIS A 52 -3.84 -3.87 8.37
N GLY A 53 -4.90 -3.30 7.81
CA GLY A 53 -5.49 -2.06 8.32
C GLY A 53 -6.12 -2.24 9.69
N ASN A 54 -6.21 -1.16 10.46
CA ASN A 54 -6.72 -1.18 11.85
C ASN A 54 -8.05 -0.46 12.07
N VAL A 55 -8.67 0.08 11.02
CA VAL A 55 -9.95 0.78 11.12
C VAL A 55 -10.98 0.25 10.15
N THR A 56 -12.23 0.44 10.49
CA THR A 56 -13.36 0.23 9.59
C THR A 56 -13.78 1.56 8.96
N ARG A 57 -14.48 1.50 7.85
CA ARG A 57 -15.04 2.66 7.17
C ARG A 57 -15.98 3.49 8.07
N MET A 58 -16.78 2.83 8.92
CA MET A 58 -17.64 3.53 9.87
C MET A 58 -16.85 4.31 10.92
N GLU A 59 -15.76 3.73 11.43
CA GLU A 59 -14.88 4.41 12.40
C GLU A 59 -14.25 5.68 11.82
N VAL A 60 -13.93 5.68 10.53
CA VAL A 60 -13.45 6.89 9.84
C VAL A 60 -14.54 7.93 9.73
N ALA A 61 -15.74 7.57 9.31
CA ALA A 61 -16.86 8.48 9.22
C ALA A 61 -17.18 9.11 10.58
N GLU A 62 -17.23 8.30 11.65
CA GLU A 62 -17.46 8.77 13.01
C GLU A 62 -16.38 9.76 13.47
N ARG A 63 -15.10 9.47 13.23
CA ARG A 63 -14.00 10.38 13.53
C ARG A 63 -14.09 11.71 12.80
N ARG A 64 -14.53 11.70 11.54
CA ARG A 64 -14.73 12.92 10.75
C ARG A 64 -15.87 13.79 11.32
N VAL A 65 -16.93 13.13 11.81
CA VAL A 65 -18.01 13.83 12.54
C VAL A 65 -17.47 14.47 13.81
N GLU A 66 -16.75 13.75 14.65
CA GLU A 66 -16.17 14.26 15.90
C GLU A 66 -15.25 15.46 15.69
N GLN A 67 -14.58 15.52 14.54
CA GLN A 67 -13.68 16.63 14.19
C GLN A 67 -14.39 17.78 13.46
N GLY A 68 -15.70 17.69 13.27
CA GLY A 68 -16.48 18.72 12.58
C GLY A 68 -16.25 18.78 11.07
N ASN A 69 -15.64 17.72 10.49
CA ASN A 69 -15.37 17.64 9.06
C ASN A 69 -16.49 16.94 8.28
N LEU A 70 -17.46 16.37 8.99
CA LEU A 70 -18.62 15.68 8.43
C LEU A 70 -19.87 15.96 9.27
N ASP A 71 -21.02 16.19 8.63
CA ASP A 71 -22.29 16.31 9.31
C ASP A 71 -22.76 14.92 9.80
N PRO A 72 -23.08 14.76 11.10
CA PRO A 72 -23.55 13.49 11.64
C PRO A 72 -24.75 12.88 10.92
N SER A 73 -25.64 13.72 10.38
CA SER A 73 -26.84 13.26 9.68
C SER A 73 -26.55 12.69 8.29
N THR A 74 -25.35 12.89 7.77
CA THR A 74 -24.94 12.46 6.43
C THR A 74 -23.88 11.36 6.43
N VAL A 75 -23.56 10.78 7.61
CA VAL A 75 -22.49 9.77 7.74
C VAL A 75 -22.67 8.62 6.77
N GLU A 76 -23.86 8.03 6.67
CA GLU A 76 -24.13 6.92 5.77
C GLU A 76 -24.12 7.31 4.28
N GLU A 77 -24.54 8.54 3.97
CA GLU A 77 -24.62 9.04 2.59
C GLU A 77 -23.32 9.66 2.11
N SER A 78 -22.49 10.16 3.03
CA SER A 78 -21.30 10.95 2.70
C SER A 78 -19.99 10.16 2.75
N VAL A 79 -20.03 8.87 3.11
CA VAL A 79 -18.91 7.96 2.90
C VAL A 79 -19.08 7.38 1.50
N PRO A 80 -18.41 7.91 0.47
CA PRO A 80 -18.56 7.42 -0.90
C PRO A 80 -18.13 5.95 -1.00
N GLU A 81 -18.63 5.28 -2.02
CA GLU A 81 -18.07 3.99 -2.42
C GLU A 81 -16.58 4.14 -2.73
N GLY A 82 -15.74 3.36 -2.10
CA GLY A 82 -14.30 3.53 -2.12
C GLY A 82 -13.85 4.13 -0.80
N ASP A 83 -12.65 4.00 -0.52
CA ASP A 83 -12.15 4.13 0.77
C ASP A 83 -11.52 5.48 1.08
N TYR A 84 -11.62 5.81 2.30
CA TYR A 84 -11.19 7.08 2.85
C TYR A 84 -10.25 6.92 4.01
N ASP A 85 -9.91 5.70 4.38
CA ASP A 85 -8.98 5.40 5.47
C ASP A 85 -7.61 5.06 4.98
N ASP A 86 -7.57 4.31 3.92
CA ASP A 86 -6.37 3.88 3.23
C ASP A 86 -5.21 3.59 4.21
N PRO A 87 -5.33 2.52 5.04
CA PRO A 87 -4.35 2.20 6.06
C PRO A 87 -2.95 2.14 5.48
N THR A 88 -2.08 3.01 5.97
CA THR A 88 -0.77 3.18 5.35
C THR A 88 0.35 3.27 6.38
N ALA A 89 1.49 2.64 6.07
CA ALA A 89 2.72 2.77 6.85
C ALA A 89 3.93 2.79 5.92
N VAL A 90 4.87 3.68 6.20
CA VAL A 90 6.14 3.78 5.47
C VAL A 90 7.32 3.58 6.39
N LEU A 91 8.43 3.08 5.86
CA LEU A 91 9.64 2.87 6.65
C LEU A 91 10.32 4.20 6.98
N ALA A 92 10.71 4.34 8.24
CA ALA A 92 11.42 5.51 8.75
C ALA A 92 12.84 5.62 8.19
N GLY A 93 13.38 6.85 8.21
CA GLY A 93 14.75 7.16 7.82
C GLY A 93 14.93 7.37 6.32
N GLU A 94 16.19 7.49 5.90
CA GLU A 94 16.53 7.77 4.51
C GLU A 94 16.65 6.49 3.69
N TRP A 95 16.13 6.53 2.45
CA TRP A 95 16.14 5.43 1.50
C TRP A 95 16.71 5.88 0.16
N GLY A 96 17.34 4.97 -0.55
CA GLY A 96 17.81 5.22 -1.92
C GLY A 96 16.65 5.53 -2.87
N LYS A 97 16.93 6.33 -3.90
CA LYS A 97 15.89 6.75 -4.85
C LYS A 97 15.35 5.62 -5.72
N ASN A 98 16.14 4.59 -5.98
CA ASN A 98 15.68 3.37 -6.63
C ASN A 98 15.29 2.35 -5.56
N GLN A 99 14.11 1.78 -5.67
CA GLN A 99 13.53 0.90 -4.67
C GLN A 99 12.95 -0.35 -5.31
N HIS A 100 13.13 -1.49 -4.65
CA HIS A 100 12.52 -2.77 -5.00
C HIS A 100 11.93 -3.38 -3.74
N ALA A 101 10.62 -3.44 -3.65
CA ALA A 101 9.90 -4.00 -2.52
C ALA A 101 9.13 -5.25 -2.93
N LYS A 102 8.98 -6.18 -1.99
CA LYS A 102 8.23 -7.44 -2.15
C LYS A 102 7.40 -7.70 -0.92
N ALA A 103 6.23 -8.32 -1.13
CA ALA A 103 5.34 -8.70 -0.04
C ALA A 103 4.61 -10.00 -0.36
N LYS A 104 4.34 -10.80 0.68
CA LYS A 104 3.55 -12.02 0.54
C LYS A 104 2.11 -11.76 0.94
N VAL A 105 1.21 -11.96 -0.01
CA VAL A 105 -0.22 -11.74 0.13
C VAL A 105 -0.84 -12.78 1.06
N PHE A 106 -1.68 -12.31 1.97
CA PHE A 106 -2.71 -13.08 2.63
C PHE A 106 -4.07 -12.55 2.15
N SER A 107 -4.98 -13.46 1.77
CA SER A 107 -6.35 -13.11 1.41
C SER A 107 -7.28 -14.26 1.73
N ARG A 108 -8.35 -13.95 2.45
CA ARG A 108 -9.39 -14.89 2.87
C ARG A 108 -10.75 -14.34 2.45
N ASN A 109 -11.61 -15.22 1.93
CA ASN A 109 -12.99 -14.91 1.55
C ASN A 109 -13.15 -13.72 0.58
N PRO A 110 -12.29 -13.53 -0.45
CA PRO A 110 -12.49 -12.47 -1.41
C PRO A 110 -13.79 -12.70 -2.20
N THR A 111 -14.52 -11.62 -2.49
CA THR A 111 -15.78 -11.66 -3.24
C THR A 111 -15.78 -10.68 -4.40
N GLU A 112 -16.74 -10.84 -5.33
CA GLU A 112 -16.97 -9.84 -6.40
C GLU A 112 -17.61 -8.56 -5.85
N GLU A 113 -18.36 -8.66 -4.77
CA GLU A 113 -19.12 -7.57 -4.17
C GLU A 113 -18.21 -6.59 -3.41
N PHE A 114 -17.23 -7.14 -2.67
CA PHE A 114 -16.32 -6.35 -1.86
C PHE A 114 -14.90 -6.50 -2.39
N PHE A 115 -14.17 -5.40 -2.48
CA PHE A 115 -12.77 -5.48 -2.86
C PHE A 115 -11.87 -5.53 -1.62
N GLN A 116 -10.79 -6.27 -1.76
CA GLN A 116 -9.65 -6.29 -0.84
C GLN A 116 -8.44 -5.91 -1.68
N GLU A 117 -7.71 -4.89 -1.27
CA GLU A 117 -6.51 -4.44 -1.96
C GLU A 117 -5.30 -4.55 -1.05
N VAL A 118 -4.20 -4.99 -1.63
CA VAL A 118 -2.87 -5.00 -1.00
C VAL A 118 -1.94 -4.11 -1.82
N GLU A 119 -1.15 -3.29 -1.14
CA GLU A 119 -0.49 -2.14 -1.71
C GLU A 119 0.98 -2.07 -1.29
N ILE A 120 1.86 -1.81 -2.25
CA ILE A 120 3.26 -1.48 -1.99
C ILE A 120 3.47 0.00 -2.32
N ARG A 121 3.97 0.74 -1.33
CA ARG A 121 4.31 2.16 -1.48
C ARG A 121 5.79 2.35 -1.78
N LEU A 122 6.10 3.28 -2.68
CA LEU A 122 7.45 3.61 -3.10
C LEU A 122 7.64 5.14 -3.10
N ARG A 123 8.82 5.61 -2.70
CA ARG A 123 9.14 7.04 -2.60
C ARG A 123 8.06 7.84 -1.88
N SER A 124 7.48 7.26 -0.85
CA SER A 124 6.37 7.87 -0.13
C SER A 124 6.85 8.75 1.02
N SER A 125 6.06 9.74 1.33
CA SER A 125 6.27 10.66 2.46
C SER A 125 4.96 10.93 3.15
N ILE A 126 4.92 10.72 4.47
CA ILE A 126 3.79 11.04 5.34
C ILE A 126 4.14 12.33 6.09
N THR A 127 3.29 13.33 5.95
CA THR A 127 3.34 14.59 6.69
C THR A 127 1.92 14.96 7.14
N PRO A 128 1.72 15.93 8.04
CA PRO A 128 0.38 16.26 8.50
C PRO A 128 -0.64 16.43 7.36
N ARG A 129 -1.67 15.57 7.34
CA ARG A 129 -2.77 15.50 6.37
C ARG A 129 -2.33 15.23 4.92
N ARG A 130 -1.17 14.62 4.73
CA ARG A 130 -0.65 14.35 3.38
C ARG A 130 0.18 13.07 3.35
N CYS A 131 -0.16 12.19 2.41
CA CYS A 131 0.72 11.12 1.98
C CYS A 131 0.99 11.29 0.48
N THR A 132 2.26 11.44 0.10
CA THR A 132 2.69 11.57 -1.30
C THR A 132 3.57 10.39 -1.66
N GLY A 133 3.73 10.12 -2.94
CA GLY A 133 4.58 9.04 -3.44
C GLY A 133 3.86 8.20 -4.48
N TYR A 134 4.41 7.04 -4.75
CA TYR A 134 3.82 6.09 -5.68
C TYR A 134 3.29 4.88 -4.93
N GLU A 135 2.27 4.28 -5.51
CA GLU A 135 1.68 3.05 -5.02
C GLU A 135 1.42 2.11 -6.18
N VAL A 136 1.74 0.85 -5.97
CA VAL A 136 1.37 -0.26 -6.85
C VAL A 136 0.50 -1.20 -6.04
N PHE A 137 -0.72 -1.43 -6.48
CA PHE A 137 -1.66 -2.25 -5.74
C PHE A 137 -2.39 -3.27 -6.61
N TRP A 138 -2.91 -4.30 -5.95
CA TRP A 138 -3.57 -5.43 -6.56
C TRP A 138 -4.83 -5.79 -5.79
N ARG A 139 -5.91 -6.03 -6.52
CA ARG A 139 -7.11 -6.62 -5.95
C ARG A 139 -6.87 -8.10 -5.61
N CYS A 140 -7.30 -8.52 -4.42
CA CYS A 140 -7.20 -9.91 -3.97
C CYS A 140 -8.32 -10.77 -4.58
N LEU A 141 -8.42 -10.80 -5.91
CA LEU A 141 -9.41 -11.57 -6.65
C LEU A 141 -8.89 -11.88 -8.07
N LYS A 142 -8.88 -13.17 -8.46
CA LYS A 142 -8.39 -13.62 -9.77
C LYS A 142 -9.54 -13.95 -10.73
N THR A 143 -10.35 -12.95 -11.02
CA THR A 143 -11.46 -13.00 -11.97
C THR A 143 -11.35 -11.87 -12.99
N ASP A 144 -12.32 -11.72 -13.88
CA ASP A 144 -12.35 -10.62 -14.86
C ASP A 144 -12.38 -9.23 -14.19
N THR A 145 -12.78 -9.15 -12.94
CA THR A 145 -12.77 -7.92 -12.13
C THR A 145 -11.51 -7.76 -11.27
N GLY A 146 -10.57 -8.72 -11.32
CA GLY A 146 -9.24 -8.57 -10.78
C GLY A 146 -8.52 -7.42 -11.45
N TYR A 147 -7.62 -6.73 -10.74
CA TYR A 147 -6.85 -5.64 -11.31
C TYR A 147 -5.51 -5.42 -10.63
N ALA A 148 -4.62 -4.76 -11.37
CA ALA A 148 -3.45 -4.10 -10.85
C ALA A 148 -3.48 -2.63 -11.28
N GLU A 149 -3.04 -1.74 -10.40
CA GLU A 149 -2.97 -0.31 -10.69
C GLU A 149 -1.68 0.30 -10.15
N ILE A 150 -1.17 1.30 -10.87
CA ILE A 150 -0.09 2.19 -10.42
C ILE A 150 -0.67 3.58 -10.32
N VAL A 151 -0.54 4.18 -9.13
CA VAL A 151 -1.00 5.55 -8.88
C VAL A 151 0.12 6.43 -8.32
N ARG A 152 -0.05 7.72 -8.50
CA ARG A 152 0.68 8.76 -7.80
C ARG A 152 -0.26 9.47 -6.83
N TRP A 153 0.06 9.43 -5.56
CA TRP A 153 -0.64 10.18 -4.52
C TRP A 153 -0.17 11.64 -4.49
N ASN A 154 -1.13 12.57 -4.49
CA ASN A 154 -0.86 14.01 -4.56
C ASN A 154 -0.91 14.68 -3.17
N GLY A 155 -1.24 13.92 -2.13
CA GLY A 155 -1.16 14.31 -0.73
C GLY A 155 -2.42 14.02 0.07
N LYS A 156 -3.57 14.59 -0.29
CA LYS A 156 -4.82 14.35 0.45
C LYS A 156 -5.36 12.96 0.15
N ILE A 157 -6.12 12.39 1.10
CA ILE A 157 -6.89 11.16 0.85
C ILE A 157 -7.79 11.34 -0.37
N ALA A 158 -7.95 10.29 -1.17
CA ALA A 158 -8.67 10.27 -2.45
C ALA A 158 -8.11 11.21 -3.56
N ASP A 159 -7.05 11.97 -3.30
CA ASP A 159 -6.39 12.80 -4.32
C ASP A 159 -5.18 12.06 -4.91
N PHE A 160 -5.44 11.22 -5.89
CA PHE A 160 -4.42 10.49 -6.62
C PHE A 160 -4.60 10.61 -8.15
N THR A 161 -3.53 10.33 -8.86
CA THR A 161 -3.50 10.24 -10.32
C THR A 161 -3.26 8.79 -10.71
N SER A 162 -4.23 8.15 -11.38
CA SER A 162 -4.02 6.83 -11.97
C SER A 162 -3.06 6.94 -13.14
N LEU A 163 -1.89 6.32 -13.03
CA LEU A 163 -0.88 6.28 -14.09
C LEU A 163 -1.16 5.11 -15.06
N LYS A 164 -1.63 4.00 -14.51
CA LYS A 164 -1.99 2.81 -15.28
C LYS A 164 -2.90 1.92 -14.45
N LYS A 165 -3.97 1.40 -15.06
CA LYS A 165 -4.85 0.36 -14.49
C LYS A 165 -5.12 -0.72 -15.52
N LEU A 166 -5.06 -1.99 -15.12
CA LEU A 166 -5.30 -3.14 -15.98
C LEU A 166 -6.24 -4.12 -15.26
N PHE A 167 -7.19 -4.69 -15.96
CA PHE A 167 -8.18 -5.61 -15.45
C PHE A 167 -8.01 -6.99 -16.05
N GLY A 168 -8.35 -8.02 -15.28
CA GLY A 168 -8.34 -9.42 -15.68
C GLY A 168 -7.76 -10.32 -14.59
N PRO A 169 -7.97 -11.64 -14.71
CA PRO A 169 -7.50 -12.61 -13.72
C PRO A 169 -5.97 -12.66 -13.58
N GLU A 170 -5.23 -12.23 -14.59
CA GLU A 170 -3.76 -12.14 -14.57
C GLU A 170 -3.24 -10.96 -13.76
N TYR A 171 -4.08 -9.94 -13.51
CA TYR A 171 -3.72 -8.73 -12.78
C TYR A 171 -4.17 -8.76 -11.31
N GLY A 172 -5.10 -9.65 -10.95
CA GLY A 172 -5.48 -9.89 -9.56
C GLY A 172 -4.56 -10.87 -8.85
N VAL A 173 -4.59 -10.85 -7.51
CA VAL A 173 -3.81 -11.74 -6.66
C VAL A 173 -4.70 -12.64 -5.81
N LYS A 174 -4.11 -13.66 -5.19
CA LYS A 174 -4.75 -14.56 -4.23
C LYS A 174 -3.83 -14.82 -3.05
N ASP A 175 -4.36 -15.50 -2.04
CA ASP A 175 -3.59 -15.95 -0.90
C ASP A 175 -2.32 -16.70 -1.32
N GLY A 176 -1.20 -16.34 -0.69
CA GLY A 176 0.13 -16.92 -0.92
C GLY A 176 0.89 -16.36 -2.12
N ASP A 177 0.30 -15.53 -2.99
CA ASP A 177 1.03 -14.89 -4.08
C ASP A 177 2.11 -13.94 -3.53
N LEU A 178 3.22 -13.80 -4.26
CA LEU A 178 4.27 -12.82 -4.01
C LEU A 178 4.06 -11.63 -4.96
N VAL A 179 3.82 -10.46 -4.41
CA VAL A 179 3.76 -9.21 -5.17
C VAL A 179 5.07 -8.45 -5.04
N GLU A 180 5.48 -7.76 -6.11
CA GLU A 180 6.68 -6.93 -6.10
C GLU A 180 6.39 -5.60 -6.79
N ALA A 181 6.97 -4.53 -6.28
CA ALA A 181 6.93 -3.22 -6.90
C ALA A 181 8.35 -2.64 -6.98
N THR A 182 8.65 -1.99 -8.10
CA THR A 182 9.93 -1.30 -8.29
C THR A 182 9.72 0.11 -8.78
N VAL A 183 10.63 1.00 -8.38
CA VAL A 183 10.87 2.28 -9.02
C VAL A 183 12.35 2.42 -9.31
N VAL A 184 12.71 2.55 -10.60
CA VAL A 184 14.10 2.72 -11.06
C VAL A 184 14.12 3.88 -12.06
N GLY A 185 14.86 4.94 -11.73
CA GLY A 185 14.73 6.20 -12.45
C GLY A 185 13.29 6.71 -12.36
N ASN A 186 12.62 6.85 -13.49
CA ASN A 186 11.21 7.23 -13.57
C ASN A 186 10.27 6.10 -13.98
N VAL A 187 10.74 4.85 -13.98
CA VAL A 187 9.96 3.68 -14.39
C VAL A 187 9.46 2.94 -13.16
N LEU A 188 8.14 2.81 -13.05
CA LEU A 188 7.44 2.03 -12.03
C LEU A 188 6.99 0.71 -12.65
N LYS A 189 7.09 -0.38 -11.89
CA LYS A 189 6.65 -1.70 -12.32
C LYS A 189 6.02 -2.47 -11.17
N GLY A 190 5.02 -3.28 -11.50
CA GLY A 190 4.41 -4.26 -10.59
C GLY A 190 4.52 -5.67 -11.15
N PHE A 191 4.75 -6.63 -10.22
CA PHE A 191 4.96 -8.04 -10.55
C PHE A 191 4.08 -8.92 -9.67
N ILE A 192 3.68 -10.06 -10.21
CA ILE A 192 3.02 -11.15 -9.46
C ILE A 192 3.86 -12.42 -9.69
N ASN A 193 4.34 -13.02 -8.60
CA ASN A 193 5.17 -14.24 -8.64
C ASN A 193 6.37 -14.13 -9.61
N GLY A 194 7.04 -12.97 -9.63
CA GLY A 194 8.20 -12.67 -10.46
C GLY A 194 7.89 -12.33 -11.93
N VAL A 195 6.61 -12.30 -12.31
CA VAL A 195 6.18 -11.91 -13.67
C VAL A 195 5.74 -10.45 -13.66
N GLU A 196 6.35 -9.59 -14.49
CA GLU A 196 5.89 -8.20 -14.70
C GLU A 196 4.48 -8.21 -15.27
N VAL A 197 3.54 -7.56 -14.59
CA VAL A 197 2.14 -7.48 -15.02
C VAL A 197 1.73 -6.06 -15.38
N ILE A 198 2.39 -5.03 -14.82
CA ILE A 198 2.04 -3.63 -15.06
C ILE A 198 3.29 -2.76 -15.01
N SER A 199 3.32 -1.72 -15.84
CA SER A 199 4.36 -0.68 -15.78
C SER A 199 3.83 0.69 -16.21
N ALA A 200 4.41 1.75 -15.62
CA ALA A 200 4.13 3.15 -15.94
C ALA A 200 5.41 3.99 -15.80
N THR A 201 5.38 5.22 -16.25
CA THR A 201 6.47 6.20 -16.06
C THR A 201 5.92 7.47 -15.44
N ASP A 202 6.60 7.97 -14.41
CA ASP A 202 6.31 9.28 -13.79
C ASP A 202 7.60 9.77 -13.10
N ASP A 203 7.85 11.06 -13.15
CA ASP A 203 9.04 11.73 -12.62
C ASP A 203 8.73 12.75 -11.53
N THR A 204 7.51 12.72 -10.97
CA THR A 204 7.07 13.70 -9.97
C THR A 204 7.83 13.57 -8.66
N TYR A 205 8.08 12.33 -8.21
CA TYR A 205 8.80 12.08 -6.96
C TYR A 205 10.10 11.33 -7.25
N ASP A 206 11.21 11.87 -6.78
CA ASP A 206 12.57 11.30 -6.92
C ASP A 206 13.12 10.69 -5.61
N SER A 207 12.41 10.87 -4.48
CA SER A 207 12.84 10.45 -3.15
C SER A 207 11.64 10.14 -2.26
N GLY A 208 11.90 9.49 -1.14
CA GLY A 208 10.93 9.08 -0.13
C GLY A 208 11.12 7.63 0.30
N SER A 209 10.26 7.16 1.18
CA SER A 209 10.34 5.85 1.82
C SER A 209 9.50 4.80 1.09
N PRO A 210 9.93 3.54 1.09
CA PRO A 210 9.04 2.43 0.75
C PRO A 210 8.09 2.12 1.91
N GLY A 211 6.99 1.42 1.62
CA GLY A 211 5.99 1.09 2.62
C GLY A 211 4.93 0.12 2.12
N ILE A 212 3.89 0.00 2.91
CA ILE A 212 2.72 -0.85 2.65
C ILE A 212 1.43 -0.07 2.88
N GLY A 213 0.37 -0.52 2.23
CA GLY A 213 -0.98 -0.03 2.43
C GLY A 213 -2.01 -1.13 2.16
N PHE A 214 -3.24 -0.85 2.53
CA PHE A 214 -4.36 -1.77 2.37
C PHE A 214 -5.64 -0.98 2.13
N ASN A 215 -6.53 -1.53 1.30
CA ASN A 215 -7.84 -0.97 1.10
C ASN A 215 -8.90 -2.07 1.01
N PHE A 216 -10.14 -1.77 1.34
CA PHE A 216 -11.23 -2.73 1.37
C PHE A 216 -12.58 -2.08 1.07
N GLY A 217 -13.48 -2.83 0.46
CA GLY A 217 -14.83 -2.38 0.18
C GLY A 217 -15.76 -2.46 1.39
N VAL A 218 -16.92 -1.82 1.27
CA VAL A 218 -17.99 -1.87 2.29
C VAL A 218 -18.36 -3.30 2.62
N GLY A 219 -18.43 -3.64 3.90
CA GLY A 219 -18.86 -4.97 4.36
C GLY A 219 -17.75 -6.00 4.48
N ASP A 220 -16.53 -5.66 4.10
CA ASP A 220 -15.36 -6.48 4.35
C ASP A 220 -14.69 -6.12 5.68
N THR A 221 -13.68 -6.88 6.08
CA THR A 221 -12.92 -6.65 7.30
C THR A 221 -11.43 -6.56 7.00
N ASN A 222 -10.74 -5.68 7.70
CA ASN A 222 -9.29 -5.52 7.60
C ASN A 222 -8.50 -6.81 7.88
N VAL A 223 -9.06 -7.75 8.64
CA VAL A 223 -8.37 -8.99 9.03
C VAL A 223 -8.42 -10.09 7.96
N ASP A 224 -9.12 -9.88 6.86
CA ASP A 224 -9.28 -10.87 5.79
C ASP A 224 -8.27 -10.72 4.66
N HIS A 225 -7.48 -9.64 4.66
CA HIS A 225 -6.39 -9.44 3.71
C HIS A 225 -5.24 -8.65 4.31
N GLY A 226 -4.06 -8.77 3.71
CA GLY A 226 -2.86 -8.11 4.19
C GLY A 226 -1.58 -8.80 3.72
N PHE A 227 -0.48 -8.52 4.44
CA PHE A 227 0.82 -9.12 4.17
C PHE A 227 1.34 -9.93 5.35
N THR A 228 1.90 -11.11 5.05
CA THR A 228 2.59 -11.97 6.03
C THR A 228 4.12 -11.86 5.96
N TYR A 229 4.62 -11.16 4.97
CA TYR A 229 6.03 -10.88 4.76
C TYR A 229 6.19 -9.59 3.96
N PHE A 230 7.23 -8.83 4.28
CA PHE A 230 7.64 -7.67 3.50
C PHE A 230 9.17 -7.59 3.47
N GLU A 231 9.74 -7.27 2.31
CA GLU A 231 11.16 -6.92 2.17
C GLU A 231 11.33 -5.76 1.20
N VAL A 232 12.38 -4.99 1.37
CA VAL A 232 12.75 -3.92 0.45
C VAL A 232 14.26 -3.73 0.42
N ASP A 233 14.77 -3.50 -0.79
CA ASP A 233 16.11 -3.01 -1.07
C ASP A 233 16.02 -1.63 -1.74
N SER A 234 16.91 -0.73 -1.36
CA SER A 234 17.07 0.54 -2.05
C SER A 234 18.52 0.76 -2.48
N PHE A 235 18.70 1.48 -3.57
CA PHE A 235 20.00 1.75 -4.16
C PHE A 235 20.01 3.12 -4.86
N ASN A 236 21.19 3.72 -4.97
CA ASN A 236 21.44 4.87 -5.82
C ASN A 236 22.12 4.39 -7.11
N ASP A 237 22.08 5.19 -8.15
CA ASP A 237 22.74 4.90 -9.43
C ASP A 237 24.24 4.74 -9.29
#